data_ad0116162730bee8649b38596294bfc5
#
_entry.id   ad0116162730bee8649b38596294bfc5
#
_cell.length_a   1.000
_cell.length_b   1.000
_cell.length_c   1.000
_cell.angle_alpha   90.00
_cell.angle_beta   90.00
_cell.angle_gamma   90.00
#
_symmetry.space_group_name_H-M   'P 1'
#
loop_
_entity.id
_entity.type
_entity.pdbx_description
1 polymer ?
#
loop_
_entity_poly.entity_id
_entity_poly.type
_entity_poly.pdbx_seq_one_letter_code
_entity_poly.pdbx_strand_id
1 'polypeptide(L)'
;MKKGIRKYILFLVAFAVTLDAEFDKNNSLIEFYGLSEDKTNIVIKDNIDIKGEVTSAGSIALKDNIASENAFIIQKLLDANYNIAGKANLSEWANFRSEESVSGWSSLGGQTTHYLFNNFNPCGSSSGSAVAVASGIVDIAIGTETNGSISCPSSINGIV
;
A
#
# COMPACT_ATOMS: atom_id res chain seq x y z
N MET A 1 28.22 -3.42 -32.12
CA MET A 1 27.46 -2.41 -31.36
C MET A 1 26.26 -2.95 -30.56
N LYS A 2 26.11 -4.26 -30.29
CA LYS A 2 24.95 -4.82 -29.56
C LYS A 2 25.23 -5.26 -28.10
N LYS A 3 26.47 -5.18 -27.60
CA LYS A 3 26.85 -5.63 -26.24
C LYS A 3 26.75 -4.54 -25.15
N GLY A 4 26.70 -3.26 -25.52
CA GLY A 4 26.65 -2.14 -24.55
C GLY A 4 25.26 -1.90 -23.96
N ILE A 5 24.23 -1.99 -24.77
CA ILE A 5 22.84 -1.66 -24.39
C ILE A 5 22.30 -2.66 -23.33
N ARG A 6 22.63 -3.96 -23.47
CA ARG A 6 22.21 -4.98 -22.50
C ARG A 6 22.78 -4.79 -21.07
N LYS A 7 24.00 -4.25 -20.97
CA LYS A 7 24.62 -3.99 -19.65
C LYS A 7 23.99 -2.80 -18.93
N TYR A 8 23.60 -1.77 -19.68
CA TYR A 8 22.97 -0.59 -19.07
C TYR A 8 21.52 -0.86 -18.63
N ILE A 9 20.79 -1.65 -19.40
CA ILE A 9 19.40 -2.03 -19.02
C ILE A 9 19.42 -2.92 -17.77
N LEU A 10 20.34 -3.88 -17.67
CA LEU A 10 20.45 -4.74 -16.49
C LEU A 10 20.87 -3.96 -15.24
N PHE A 11 21.71 -2.94 -15.38
CA PHE A 11 22.14 -2.09 -14.28
C PHE A 11 21.02 -1.13 -13.81
N LEU A 12 20.24 -0.59 -14.75
CA LEU A 12 19.07 0.25 -14.43
C LEU A 12 17.96 -0.54 -13.74
N VAL A 13 17.67 -1.77 -14.16
CA VAL A 13 16.68 -2.63 -13.50
C VAL A 13 17.14 -3.05 -12.11
N ALA A 14 18.42 -3.39 -11.93
CA ALA A 14 18.96 -3.71 -10.60
C ALA A 14 18.95 -2.49 -9.66
N PHE A 15 19.21 -1.29 -10.18
CA PHE A 15 19.17 -0.06 -9.39
C PHE A 15 17.74 0.34 -9.00
N ALA A 16 16.76 0.18 -9.91
CA ALA A 16 15.36 0.41 -9.63
C ALA A 16 14.83 -0.57 -8.55
N VAL A 17 15.14 -1.86 -8.67
CA VAL A 17 14.72 -2.86 -7.66
C VAL A 17 15.34 -2.60 -6.28
N THR A 18 16.58 -2.12 -6.21
CA THR A 18 17.21 -1.75 -4.92
C THR A 18 16.65 -0.46 -4.34
N LEU A 19 16.24 0.49 -5.19
CA LEU A 19 15.61 1.74 -4.74
C LEU A 19 14.22 1.47 -4.16
N ASP A 20 13.43 0.61 -4.82
CA ASP A 20 12.09 0.23 -4.37
C ASP A 20 12.12 -0.52 -3.02
N ALA A 21 13.11 -1.40 -2.80
CA ALA A 21 13.27 -2.13 -1.54
C ALA A 21 13.67 -1.22 -0.36
N GLU A 22 14.38 -0.11 -0.62
CA GLU A 22 14.72 0.90 0.40
C GLU A 22 13.58 1.91 0.61
N PHE A 23 12.79 2.15 -0.44
CA PHE A 23 11.68 3.09 -0.42
C PHE A 23 10.54 2.62 0.49
N ASP A 24 10.12 1.35 0.41
CA ASP A 24 9.10 0.75 1.27
C ASP A 24 9.65 -0.40 2.13
N LYS A 25 10.64 -0.10 2.96
CA LYS A 25 11.30 -1.08 3.84
C LYS A 25 10.38 -1.78 4.84
N ASN A 26 9.22 -1.20 5.09
CA ASN A 26 8.23 -1.70 6.04
C ASN A 26 7.11 -2.51 5.38
N ASN A 27 7.17 -2.71 4.05
CA ASN A 27 6.19 -3.45 3.28
C ASN A 27 4.77 -2.90 3.46
N SER A 28 4.66 -1.57 3.33
CA SER A 28 3.39 -0.84 3.49
C SER A 28 2.52 -0.86 2.24
N LEU A 29 3.10 -1.16 1.07
CA LEU A 29 2.42 -1.17 -0.21
C LEU A 29 2.32 -2.58 -0.80
N ILE A 30 1.22 -2.90 -1.46
CA ILE A 30 1.08 -4.06 -2.34
C ILE A 30 1.51 -3.67 -3.75
N GLU A 31 1.19 -2.45 -4.16
CA GLU A 31 1.49 -1.94 -5.48
C GLU A 31 1.83 -0.46 -5.42
N PHE A 32 2.80 -0.04 -6.23
CA PHE A 32 3.24 1.35 -6.31
C PHE A 32 3.17 1.87 -7.74
N TYR A 33 2.43 2.97 -7.94
CA TYR A 33 2.19 3.59 -9.25
C TYR A 33 3.11 4.77 -9.54
N GLY A 34 3.75 5.33 -8.50
CA GLY A 34 4.64 6.48 -8.60
C GLY A 34 4.13 7.72 -7.88
N LEU A 35 5.09 8.59 -7.52
CA LEU A 35 4.80 9.89 -6.93
C LEU A 35 4.71 10.96 -8.01
N SER A 36 3.82 11.93 -7.81
CA SER A 36 3.76 13.17 -8.59
C SER A 36 4.49 14.28 -7.85
N GLU A 37 5.23 15.10 -8.57
CA GLU A 37 5.87 16.31 -8.02
C GLU A 37 4.87 17.46 -7.88
N ASP A 38 3.80 17.46 -8.71
CA ASP A 38 2.85 18.59 -8.82
C ASP A 38 1.53 18.36 -8.09
N LYS A 39 1.31 17.15 -7.50
CA LYS A 39 0.06 16.78 -6.85
C LYS A 39 0.31 16.19 -5.47
N THR A 40 -0.68 16.33 -4.59
CA THR A 40 -0.67 15.60 -3.33
C THR A 40 -0.80 14.10 -3.59
N ASN A 41 0.19 13.34 -3.12
CA ASN A 41 0.24 11.89 -3.27
C ASN A 41 -0.56 11.21 -2.17
N ILE A 42 -1.34 10.21 -2.53
CA ILE A 42 -2.18 9.46 -1.61
C ILE A 42 -2.11 7.96 -1.93
N VAL A 43 -2.04 7.11 -0.92
CA VAL A 43 -2.17 5.67 -1.08
C VAL A 43 -3.53 5.18 -0.60
N ILE A 44 -4.03 4.14 -1.22
CA ILE A 44 -5.38 3.63 -1.06
C ILE A 44 -5.32 2.20 -0.54
N LYS A 45 -5.97 1.93 0.59
CA LYS A 45 -6.08 0.56 1.12
C LYS A 45 -6.63 -0.40 0.08
N ASP A 46 -6.03 -1.59 -0.03
CA ASP A 46 -6.32 -2.52 -1.13
C ASP A 46 -7.66 -3.28 -1.01
N ASN A 47 -8.60 -2.73 -0.28
CA ASN A 47 -10.01 -3.14 -0.31
C ASN A 47 -10.94 -2.05 -0.87
N ILE A 48 -10.37 -1.03 -1.54
CA ILE A 48 -11.10 0.06 -2.19
C ILE A 48 -10.82 0.00 -3.69
N ASP A 49 -11.87 0.02 -4.50
CA ASP A 49 -11.80 -0.12 -5.94
C ASP A 49 -11.21 1.13 -6.62
N ILE A 50 -10.18 0.91 -7.43
CA ILE A 50 -9.65 1.86 -8.41
C ILE A 50 -9.86 1.23 -9.79
N LYS A 51 -10.58 1.90 -10.66
CA LYS A 51 -10.91 1.39 -11.99
C LYS A 51 -9.67 0.97 -12.78
N GLY A 52 -9.66 -0.27 -13.23
CA GLY A 52 -8.56 -0.84 -14.02
C GLY A 52 -7.45 -1.47 -13.17
N GLU A 53 -7.47 -1.26 -11.85
CA GLU A 53 -6.50 -1.82 -10.91
C GLU A 53 -7.07 -3.00 -10.13
N VAL A 54 -6.20 -3.81 -9.57
CA VAL A 54 -6.59 -4.95 -8.74
C VAL A 54 -7.11 -4.46 -7.39
N THR A 55 -8.20 -5.05 -6.92
CA THR A 55 -8.69 -4.92 -5.54
C THR A 55 -8.71 -6.30 -4.91
N SER A 56 -7.67 -6.62 -4.14
CA SER A 56 -7.45 -7.98 -3.65
C SER A 56 -7.88 -8.20 -2.20
N ALA A 57 -8.12 -7.15 -1.43
CA ALA A 57 -8.26 -7.23 0.02
C ALA A 57 -7.05 -7.96 0.68
N GLY A 58 -5.87 -7.88 0.06
CA GLY A 58 -4.66 -8.58 0.45
C GLY A 58 -4.66 -10.09 0.17
N SER A 59 -5.70 -10.62 -0.47
CA SER A 59 -5.85 -12.06 -0.66
C SER A 59 -5.39 -12.51 -2.04
N ILE A 60 -4.56 -13.55 -2.07
CA ILE A 60 -4.13 -14.20 -3.32
C ILE A 60 -5.31 -14.76 -4.12
N ALA A 61 -6.45 -15.04 -3.47
CA ALA A 61 -7.65 -15.49 -4.13
C ALA A 61 -8.28 -14.43 -5.05
N LEU A 62 -8.00 -13.15 -4.79
CA LEU A 62 -8.49 -12.00 -5.55
C LEU A 62 -7.37 -11.28 -6.32
N LYS A 63 -6.21 -11.90 -6.50
CA LYS A 63 -5.05 -11.30 -7.19
C LYS A 63 -5.33 -10.83 -8.62
N ASP A 64 -6.35 -11.35 -9.27
CA ASP A 64 -6.76 -11.02 -10.63
C ASP A 64 -8.12 -10.27 -10.66
N ASN A 65 -8.61 -9.80 -9.50
CA ASN A 65 -9.90 -9.09 -9.39
C ASN A 65 -9.73 -7.62 -9.77
N ILE A 66 -9.83 -7.33 -11.07
CA ILE A 66 -9.72 -5.96 -11.62
C ILE A 66 -11.04 -5.23 -11.44
N ALA A 67 -11.00 -4.06 -10.79
CA ALA A 67 -12.17 -3.23 -10.57
C ALA A 67 -12.69 -2.61 -11.90
N SER A 68 -13.99 -2.73 -12.16
CA SER A 68 -14.62 -2.19 -13.38
C SER A 68 -14.91 -0.69 -13.31
N GLU A 69 -14.98 -0.12 -12.09
CA GLU A 69 -15.28 1.28 -11.82
C GLU A 69 -14.56 1.78 -10.56
N ASN A 70 -14.45 3.08 -10.42
CA ASN A 70 -13.91 3.68 -9.20
C ASN A 70 -14.93 3.61 -8.05
N ALA A 71 -14.46 3.31 -6.84
CA ALA A 71 -15.21 3.63 -5.64
C ALA A 71 -15.51 5.14 -5.59
N PHE A 72 -16.63 5.54 -4.97
CA PHE A 72 -17.04 6.94 -4.89
C PHE A 72 -15.93 7.86 -4.36
N ILE A 73 -15.22 7.45 -3.30
CA ILE A 73 -14.13 8.24 -2.72
C ILE A 73 -12.97 8.43 -3.71
N ILE A 74 -12.65 7.40 -4.49
CA ILE A 74 -11.59 7.45 -5.49
C ILE A 74 -11.92 8.48 -6.57
N GLN A 75 -13.16 8.48 -7.06
CA GLN A 75 -13.57 9.48 -8.04
C GLN A 75 -13.45 10.90 -7.47
N LYS A 76 -13.83 11.12 -6.21
CA LYS A 76 -13.70 12.42 -5.54
C LYS A 76 -12.26 12.88 -5.38
N LEU A 77 -11.34 11.96 -5.08
CA LEU A 77 -9.91 12.27 -4.98
C LEU A 77 -9.33 12.67 -6.35
N LEU A 78 -9.68 11.93 -7.41
CA LEU A 78 -9.26 12.25 -8.77
C LEU A 78 -9.82 13.60 -9.24
N ASP A 79 -11.11 13.89 -8.98
CA ASP A 79 -11.75 15.17 -9.29
C ASP A 79 -11.08 16.33 -8.53
N ALA A 80 -10.56 16.08 -7.33
CA ALA A 80 -9.81 17.03 -6.51
C ALA A 80 -8.31 17.10 -6.84
N ASN A 81 -7.89 16.45 -7.95
CA ASN A 81 -6.53 16.47 -8.48
C ASN A 81 -5.46 15.81 -7.59
N TYR A 82 -5.85 14.83 -6.75
CA TYR A 82 -4.88 13.99 -6.05
C TYR A 82 -4.19 13.00 -7.01
N ASN A 83 -2.94 12.65 -6.70
CA ASN A 83 -2.25 11.52 -7.34
C ASN A 83 -2.41 10.27 -6.49
N ILE A 84 -3.00 9.23 -7.04
CA ILE A 84 -3.04 7.92 -6.38
C ILE A 84 -1.70 7.24 -6.62
N ALA A 85 -0.89 7.15 -5.56
CA ALA A 85 0.49 6.68 -5.65
C ALA A 85 0.62 5.16 -5.53
N GLY A 86 -0.43 4.46 -5.08
CA GLY A 86 -0.39 3.00 -4.98
C GLY A 86 -1.51 2.42 -4.11
N LYS A 87 -1.45 1.09 -3.97
CA LYS A 87 -2.34 0.28 -3.13
C LYS A 87 -1.61 -0.11 -1.85
N ALA A 88 -2.17 0.29 -0.70
CA ALA A 88 -1.61 -0.01 0.61
C ALA A 88 -1.96 -1.43 1.06
N ASN A 89 -0.96 -2.12 1.62
CA ASN A 89 -1.13 -3.42 2.24
C ASN A 89 -2.07 -3.32 3.46
N LEU A 90 -2.68 -4.43 3.80
CA LEU A 90 -3.66 -4.51 4.88
C LEU A 90 -3.60 -5.88 5.54
N SER A 91 -4.19 -6.01 6.71
CA SER A 91 -4.51 -7.34 7.23
C SER A 91 -5.48 -8.01 6.28
N GLU A 92 -5.14 -9.22 5.81
CA GLU A 92 -5.94 -9.95 4.82
C GLU A 92 -7.43 -9.99 5.22
N TRP A 93 -8.33 -9.65 4.29
CA TRP A 93 -9.77 -9.54 4.51
C TRP A 93 -10.14 -8.62 5.70
N ALA A 94 -9.32 -7.60 5.97
CA ALA A 94 -9.52 -6.66 7.09
C ALA A 94 -9.65 -7.34 8.47
N ASN A 95 -8.94 -8.45 8.70
CA ASN A 95 -9.02 -9.33 9.87
C ASN A 95 -10.35 -10.10 10.01
N PHE A 96 -11.21 -10.07 8.99
CA PHE A 96 -12.54 -10.68 9.09
C PHE A 96 -12.53 -12.19 8.89
N ARG A 97 -11.46 -12.76 8.33
CA ARG A 97 -11.37 -14.16 7.95
C ARG A 97 -11.26 -15.12 9.13
N SER A 98 -10.60 -14.71 10.20
CA SER A 98 -10.30 -15.57 11.36
C SER A 98 -10.05 -14.74 12.61
N GLU A 99 -10.42 -15.28 13.76
CA GLU A 99 -10.06 -14.72 15.09
C GLU A 99 -8.54 -14.77 15.35
N GLU A 100 -7.83 -15.66 14.65
CA GLU A 100 -6.36 -15.80 14.70
C GLU A 100 -5.64 -14.99 13.63
N SER A 101 -6.32 -14.04 12.97
CA SER A 101 -5.71 -13.18 11.96
C SER A 101 -4.60 -12.31 12.57
N VAL A 102 -3.48 -12.19 11.84
CA VAL A 102 -2.36 -11.33 12.23
C VAL A 102 -2.50 -9.97 11.55
N SER A 103 -2.57 -8.90 12.35
CA SER A 103 -2.64 -7.54 11.81
C SER A 103 -1.41 -7.21 10.99
N GLY A 104 -1.63 -6.58 9.83
CA GLY A 104 -0.59 -6.20 8.88
C GLY A 104 -0.10 -7.31 7.96
N TRP A 105 -0.58 -8.55 8.12
CA TRP A 105 -0.21 -9.64 7.23
C TRP A 105 -1.29 -9.89 6.16
N SER A 106 -0.84 -10.10 4.94
CA SER A 106 -1.68 -10.57 3.84
C SER A 106 -0.96 -11.63 3.02
N SER A 107 -1.70 -12.57 2.42
CA SER A 107 -1.10 -13.61 1.58
C SER A 107 -0.53 -13.05 0.27
N LEU A 108 -1.00 -11.92 -0.19
CA LEU A 108 -0.52 -11.24 -1.39
C LEU A 108 0.65 -10.30 -1.10
N GLY A 109 0.54 -9.47 -0.05
CA GLY A 109 1.52 -8.43 0.27
C GLY A 109 2.53 -8.81 1.36
N GLY A 110 2.35 -9.94 2.08
CA GLY A 110 3.20 -10.29 3.22
C GLY A 110 2.94 -9.44 4.46
N GLN A 111 3.91 -9.34 5.37
CA GLN A 111 3.78 -8.64 6.65
C GLN A 111 4.25 -7.19 6.54
N THR A 112 3.36 -6.25 6.77
CA THR A 112 3.71 -4.85 7.07
C THR A 112 4.23 -4.77 8.50
N THR A 113 5.35 -4.06 8.72
CA THR A 113 5.96 -3.85 10.04
C THR A 113 5.76 -2.43 10.51
N HIS A 114 5.90 -2.20 11.81
CA HIS A 114 5.89 -0.85 12.38
C HIS A 114 7.01 0.01 11.79
N TYR A 115 6.74 1.28 11.48
CA TYR A 115 7.67 2.13 10.72
C TYR A 115 9.04 2.37 11.38
N LEU A 116 9.13 2.33 12.73
CA LEU A 116 10.37 2.45 13.48
C LEU A 116 10.93 1.11 13.98
N PHE A 117 10.05 0.17 14.31
CA PHE A 117 10.42 -1.05 15.01
C PHE A 117 9.98 -2.29 14.23
N ASN A 118 10.88 -2.83 13.39
CA ASN A 118 10.57 -3.94 12.48
C ASN A 118 10.04 -5.21 13.17
N ASN A 119 10.25 -5.35 14.48
CA ASN A 119 9.76 -6.49 15.26
C ASN A 119 8.39 -6.26 15.89
N PHE A 120 7.79 -5.07 15.70
CA PHE A 120 6.48 -4.73 16.26
C PHE A 120 5.40 -4.79 15.19
N ASN A 121 4.23 -5.28 15.62
CA ASN A 121 3.03 -5.29 14.80
C ASN A 121 2.51 -3.85 14.64
N PRO A 122 2.20 -3.39 13.43
CA PRO A 122 1.70 -2.02 13.20
C PRO A 122 0.23 -1.82 13.57
N CYS A 123 -0.44 -2.83 14.11
CA CYS A 123 -1.88 -2.94 14.21
C CYS A 123 -2.55 -2.97 12.80
N GLY A 124 -3.85 -3.02 12.73
CA GLY A 124 -4.61 -3.09 11.47
C GLY A 124 -6.11 -2.88 11.67
N SER A 125 -6.84 -3.01 10.59
CA SER A 125 -6.45 -3.65 9.31
C SER A 125 -5.84 -2.69 8.29
N SER A 126 -5.91 -1.36 8.44
CA SER A 126 -5.29 -0.40 7.52
C SER A 126 -3.80 -0.20 7.82
N SER A 127 -3.07 -1.30 7.99
CA SER A 127 -1.67 -1.32 8.42
C SER A 127 -0.76 -0.57 7.47
N GLY A 128 -0.81 -0.91 6.18
CA GLY A 128 0.00 -0.26 5.16
C GLY A 128 -0.34 1.22 4.97
N SER A 129 -1.63 1.59 5.05
CA SER A 129 -2.04 3.00 4.99
C SER A 129 -1.38 3.82 6.09
N ALA A 130 -1.42 3.33 7.33
CA ALA A 130 -0.81 4.03 8.47
C ALA A 130 0.72 4.07 8.37
N VAL A 131 1.34 2.95 8.00
CA VAL A 131 2.81 2.86 7.90
C VAL A 131 3.35 3.70 6.75
N ALA A 132 2.66 3.77 5.60
CA ALA A 132 3.07 4.61 4.48
C ALA A 132 3.12 6.11 4.85
N VAL A 133 2.15 6.57 5.67
CA VAL A 133 2.17 7.95 6.20
C VAL A 133 3.27 8.11 7.25
N ALA A 134 3.34 7.22 8.24
CA ALA A 134 4.31 7.30 9.32
C ALA A 134 5.77 7.25 8.83
N SER A 135 6.04 6.51 7.74
CA SER A 135 7.37 6.41 7.13
C SER A 135 7.68 7.54 6.15
N GLY A 136 6.73 8.44 5.89
CA GLY A 136 6.90 9.59 4.99
C GLY A 136 6.89 9.25 3.50
N ILE A 137 6.35 8.10 3.11
CA ILE A 137 6.14 7.75 1.68
C ILE A 137 5.12 8.69 1.06
N VAL A 138 4.04 8.95 1.80
CA VAL A 138 2.99 9.92 1.45
C VAL A 138 2.54 10.67 2.68
N ASP A 139 1.92 11.86 2.49
CA ASP A 139 1.36 12.65 3.60
C ASP A 139 -0.04 12.18 4.02
N ILE A 140 -0.76 11.52 3.11
CA ILE A 140 -2.16 11.13 3.27
C ILE A 140 -2.38 9.71 2.77
N ALA A 141 -3.21 8.95 3.48
CA ALA A 141 -3.66 7.63 3.04
C ALA A 141 -5.15 7.43 3.31
N ILE A 142 -5.80 6.58 2.52
CA ILE A 142 -7.17 6.13 2.77
C ILE A 142 -7.12 4.73 3.37
N GLY A 143 -7.74 4.61 4.54
CA GLY A 143 -8.05 3.34 5.20
C GLY A 143 -9.54 3.06 5.22
N THR A 144 -9.92 1.93 5.81
CA THR A 144 -11.31 1.57 6.11
C THR A 144 -11.40 1.04 7.53
N GLU A 145 -12.46 1.42 8.24
CA GLU A 145 -12.67 0.97 9.61
C GLU A 145 -14.12 0.55 9.85
N THR A 146 -14.28 -0.59 10.50
CA THR A 146 -15.52 -1.00 11.17
C THR A 146 -15.33 -0.94 12.68
N ASN A 147 -14.18 -1.46 13.16
CA ASN A 147 -13.84 -1.50 14.58
C ASN A 147 -12.32 -1.46 14.74
N GLY A 148 -11.75 -0.28 14.97
CA GLY A 148 -10.32 -0.10 15.22
C GLY A 148 -9.40 -0.11 13.99
N SER A 149 -9.91 -0.39 12.79
CA SER A 149 -9.06 -0.65 11.60
C SER A 149 -8.38 0.59 10.99
N ILE A 150 -8.67 1.80 11.44
CA ILE A 150 -7.92 3.04 11.18
C ILE A 150 -7.32 3.54 12.48
N SER A 151 -8.14 3.68 13.51
CA SER A 151 -7.74 4.27 14.78
C SER A 151 -6.60 3.50 15.47
N CYS A 152 -6.60 2.16 15.43
CA CYS A 152 -5.53 1.37 16.01
C CYS A 152 -4.19 1.55 15.26
N PRO A 153 -4.07 1.29 13.94
CA PRO A 153 -2.80 1.46 13.27
C PRO A 153 -2.33 2.91 13.25
N SER A 154 -3.21 3.90 13.21
CA SER A 154 -2.84 5.31 13.32
C SER A 154 -2.22 5.62 14.68
N SER A 155 -2.88 5.20 15.77
CA SER A 155 -2.39 5.39 17.12
C SER A 155 -1.04 4.71 17.37
N ILE A 156 -0.89 3.45 16.93
CA ILE A 156 0.35 2.68 17.13
C ILE A 156 1.51 3.31 16.35
N ASN A 157 1.26 3.80 15.13
CA ASN A 157 2.31 4.41 14.31
C ASN A 157 2.44 5.93 14.52
N GLY A 158 1.70 6.54 15.46
CA GLY A 158 1.85 7.93 15.87
C GLY A 158 1.41 8.95 14.82
N ILE A 159 0.39 8.61 14.03
CA ILE A 159 -0.23 9.52 13.06
C ILE A 159 -1.68 9.84 13.45
N VAL A 160 -2.26 10.86 12.82
CA VAL A 160 -3.64 11.32 12.99
C VAL A 160 -4.44 11.16 11.70
#